data_c5b1f1f65c4537e20ffa5b814cebf614
#
_entry.id   c5b1f1f65c4537e20ffa5b814cebf614
#
_cell.length_a   1.000
_cell.length_b   1.000
_cell.length_c   1.000
_cell.angle_alpha   90.00
_cell.angle_beta   90.00
_cell.angle_gamma   90.00
#
_symmetry.space_group_name_H-M   'P 1'
#
loop_
_entity.id
_entity.type
_entity.pdbx_description
1 polymer ?
#
loop_
_entity_poly.entity_id
_entity_poly.type
_entity_poly.pdbx_seq_one_letter_code
_entity_poly.pdbx_strand_id
1 'polypeptide(L)'
;MSDSSFESLEAVIQDESFPDTDLALRRGRHIGRDDPSYDFLVDAASHLEPLYRRFGCELVQRSDGYFYLLPSGDRLGRRHLSTAEMLVGQTLALCYLDPATLEQSGAVPREVLLQRLVGLIGQESLVRTLNPRRKRLLERVSEETVRKQVGEAVRRLADLGFVDMLEESHLRLRPALLRFADPVRDQQDPSGALERLVAEGEIVLAEPAE
;
A
#
# COMPACT_ATOMS: atom_id res chain seq x y z
N MET A 1 27.35 -0.82 6.32
CA MET A 1 27.62 -1.93 5.40
C MET A 1 27.22 -3.17 6.19
N SER A 2 26.04 -3.72 5.91
CA SER A 2 25.63 -4.98 6.55
C SER A 2 26.48 -6.08 5.95
N ASP A 3 27.22 -6.81 6.80
CA ASP A 3 27.94 -8.01 6.40
C ASP A 3 26.87 -9.02 5.93
N SER A 4 26.88 -9.39 4.65
CA SER A 4 26.00 -10.43 4.14
C SER A 4 26.37 -11.76 4.78
N SER A 5 25.38 -12.50 5.28
CA SER A 5 25.61 -13.85 5.78
C SER A 5 25.84 -14.88 4.65
N PHE A 6 25.52 -14.52 3.40
CA PHE A 6 25.74 -15.34 2.21
C PHE A 6 27.10 -15.05 1.56
N GLU A 7 27.83 -16.10 1.20
CA GLU A 7 29.12 -15.99 0.56
C GLU A 7 29.03 -15.62 -0.94
N SER A 8 27.91 -15.91 -1.58
CA SER A 8 27.72 -15.68 -3.02
C SER A 8 26.24 -15.59 -3.41
N LEU A 9 25.98 -15.04 -4.60
CA LEU A 9 24.65 -15.05 -5.20
C LEU A 9 24.12 -16.47 -5.42
N GLU A 10 24.99 -17.43 -5.70
CA GLU A 10 24.61 -18.84 -5.86
C GLU A 10 24.04 -19.40 -4.54
N ALA A 11 24.70 -19.11 -3.41
CA ALA A 11 24.22 -19.49 -2.09
C ALA A 11 22.86 -18.85 -1.76
N VAL A 12 22.65 -17.59 -2.14
CA VAL A 12 21.34 -16.90 -1.99
C VAL A 12 20.26 -17.60 -2.81
N ILE A 13 20.55 -17.96 -4.07
CA ILE A 13 19.56 -18.60 -4.96
C ILE A 13 19.21 -20.02 -4.50
N GLN A 14 20.14 -20.72 -3.83
CA GLN A 14 19.92 -22.05 -3.30
C GLN A 14 19.19 -22.07 -1.96
N ASP A 15 19.06 -20.92 -1.29
CA ASP A 15 18.31 -20.80 -0.06
C ASP A 15 16.81 -21.07 -0.28
N GLU A 16 16.19 -21.80 0.65
CA GLU A 16 14.78 -22.18 0.56
C GLU A 16 13.82 -20.97 0.56
N SER A 17 14.24 -19.84 1.12
CA SER A 17 13.45 -18.60 1.20
C SER A 17 13.45 -17.82 -0.12
N PHE A 18 14.44 -18.06 -1.01
CA PHE A 18 14.63 -17.28 -2.23
C PHE A 18 13.44 -17.36 -3.19
N PRO A 19 12.92 -18.54 -3.58
CA PRO A 19 11.89 -18.63 -4.61
C PRO A 19 10.63 -17.84 -4.25
N ASP A 20 10.12 -18.00 -3.04
CA ASP A 20 8.89 -17.34 -2.59
C ASP A 20 9.11 -15.85 -2.42
N THR A 21 10.27 -15.45 -1.91
CA THR A 21 10.66 -14.04 -1.73
C THR A 21 10.80 -13.32 -3.07
N ASP A 22 11.52 -13.91 -4.03
CA ASP A 22 11.70 -13.36 -5.38
C ASP A 22 10.34 -13.20 -6.09
N LEU A 23 9.50 -14.23 -5.99
CA LEU A 23 8.16 -14.20 -6.58
C LEU A 23 7.26 -13.13 -5.94
N ALA A 24 7.30 -12.98 -4.63
CA ALA A 24 6.54 -11.96 -3.90
C ALA A 24 6.97 -10.56 -4.32
N LEU A 25 8.28 -10.28 -4.35
CA LEU A 25 8.84 -9.00 -4.78
C LEU A 25 8.47 -8.67 -6.22
N ARG A 26 8.59 -9.61 -7.16
CA ARG A 26 8.22 -9.41 -8.58
C ARG A 26 6.72 -9.19 -8.78
N ARG A 27 5.88 -9.68 -7.89
CA ARG A 27 4.44 -9.40 -7.86
C ARG A 27 4.10 -8.05 -7.24
N GLY A 28 5.12 -7.29 -6.81
CA GLY A 28 4.96 -5.95 -6.23
C GLY A 28 4.64 -5.95 -4.73
N ARG A 29 4.84 -7.09 -4.03
CA ARG A 29 4.64 -7.17 -2.59
C ARG A 29 5.73 -6.41 -1.84
N HIS A 30 5.32 -5.69 -0.81
CA HIS A 30 6.19 -5.08 0.19
C HIS A 30 6.42 -6.09 1.30
N ILE A 31 7.68 -6.34 1.64
CA ILE A 31 8.08 -7.31 2.66
C ILE A 31 8.56 -6.52 3.87
N GLY A 32 7.78 -6.56 4.93
CA GLY A 32 8.07 -5.87 6.19
C GLY A 32 8.71 -6.78 7.24
N ARG A 33 9.10 -6.20 8.37
CA ARG A 33 9.81 -6.91 9.47
C ARG A 33 9.04 -8.11 10.01
N ASP A 34 7.72 -8.11 9.91
CA ASP A 34 6.88 -9.21 10.37
C ASP A 34 6.74 -10.35 9.35
N ASP A 35 7.28 -10.18 8.13
CA ASP A 35 7.27 -11.22 7.11
C ASP A 35 8.45 -12.18 7.31
N PRO A 36 8.25 -13.49 7.16
CA PRO A 36 9.32 -14.49 7.31
C PRO A 36 10.52 -14.26 6.38
N SER A 37 10.30 -13.64 5.23
CA SER A 37 11.34 -13.34 4.25
C SER A 37 12.15 -12.08 4.56
N TYR A 38 11.83 -11.34 5.63
CA TYR A 38 12.49 -10.05 5.89
C TYR A 38 13.97 -10.23 6.23
N ASP A 39 14.28 -11.12 7.17
CA ASP A 39 15.65 -11.36 7.63
C ASP A 39 16.50 -11.94 6.48
N PHE A 40 15.94 -12.84 5.68
CA PHE A 40 16.59 -13.32 4.45
C PHE A 40 16.95 -12.15 3.52
N LEU A 41 16.05 -11.18 3.31
CA LEU A 41 16.33 -10.01 2.47
C LEU A 41 17.40 -9.10 3.06
N VAL A 42 17.44 -8.94 4.39
CA VAL A 42 18.49 -8.15 5.05
C VAL A 42 19.87 -8.77 4.76
N ASP A 43 19.97 -10.08 4.87
CA ASP A 43 21.21 -10.83 4.67
C ASP A 43 21.61 -10.94 3.19
N ALA A 44 20.64 -11.08 2.30
CA ALA A 44 20.86 -11.29 0.87
C ALA A 44 20.93 -10.00 0.03
N ALA A 45 20.60 -8.84 0.60
CA ALA A 45 20.40 -7.58 -0.15
C ALA A 45 21.58 -7.24 -1.06
N SER A 46 22.82 -7.35 -0.55
CA SER A 46 24.04 -7.02 -1.29
C SER A 46 24.26 -7.87 -2.56
N HIS A 47 23.75 -9.11 -2.56
CA HIS A 47 23.79 -10.01 -3.72
C HIS A 47 22.57 -9.84 -4.63
N LEU A 48 21.40 -9.53 -4.07
CA LEU A 48 20.13 -9.39 -4.82
C LEU A 48 20.03 -8.03 -5.55
N GLU A 49 20.57 -6.95 -5.00
CA GLU A 49 20.55 -5.64 -5.66
C GLU A 49 21.17 -5.68 -7.06
N PRO A 50 22.40 -6.21 -7.29
CA PRO A 50 22.97 -6.34 -8.63
C PRO A 50 22.12 -7.25 -9.54
N LEU A 51 21.55 -8.32 -9.00
CA LEU A 51 20.67 -9.23 -9.74
C LEU A 51 19.45 -8.50 -10.26
N TYR A 52 18.67 -7.81 -9.40
CA TYR A 52 17.45 -7.09 -9.80
C TYR A 52 17.73 -5.94 -10.74
N ARG A 53 18.88 -5.26 -10.58
CA ARG A 53 19.30 -4.19 -11.50
C ARG A 53 19.46 -4.70 -12.93
N ARG A 54 19.88 -5.94 -13.16
CA ARG A 54 19.93 -6.57 -14.49
C ARG A 54 18.54 -6.76 -15.12
N PHE A 55 17.50 -6.87 -14.29
CA PHE A 55 16.09 -6.92 -14.74
C PHE A 55 15.46 -5.54 -14.88
N GLY A 56 16.21 -4.46 -14.68
CA GLY A 56 15.68 -3.10 -14.72
C GLY A 56 14.84 -2.78 -13.49
N CYS A 57 15.22 -3.32 -12.33
CA CYS A 57 14.56 -3.07 -11.06
C CYS A 57 15.59 -2.65 -10.02
N GLU A 58 15.16 -1.87 -9.05
CA GLU A 58 15.92 -1.53 -7.86
C GLU A 58 15.30 -2.24 -6.66
N LEU A 59 16.10 -2.97 -5.89
CA LEU A 59 15.67 -3.46 -4.58
C LEU A 59 15.81 -2.32 -3.58
N VAL A 60 14.69 -1.81 -3.11
CA VAL A 60 14.66 -0.67 -2.19
C VAL A 60 14.41 -1.17 -0.79
N GLN A 61 15.33 -0.83 0.13
CA GLN A 61 15.14 -0.97 1.57
C GLN A 61 14.80 0.40 2.16
N ARG A 62 13.67 0.51 2.86
CA ARG A 62 13.26 1.72 3.54
C ARG A 62 13.64 1.68 5.03
N SER A 63 14.02 2.83 5.56
CA SER A 63 14.34 3.00 6.99
C SER A 63 13.18 2.60 7.92
N ASP A 64 11.96 2.67 7.40
CA ASP A 64 10.74 2.24 8.09
C ASP A 64 10.62 0.72 8.24
N GLY A 65 11.57 -0.04 7.70
CA GLY A 65 11.69 -1.50 7.89
C GLY A 65 10.87 -2.33 6.92
N TYR A 66 10.93 -2.02 5.63
CA TYR A 66 10.37 -2.87 4.56
C TYR A 66 11.18 -2.79 3.28
N PHE A 67 11.05 -3.85 2.46
CA PHE A 67 11.65 -3.98 1.13
C PHE A 67 10.58 -3.99 0.06
N TYR A 68 10.92 -3.52 -1.13
CA TYR A 68 10.13 -3.66 -2.36
C TYR A 68 11.00 -3.56 -3.60
N LEU A 69 10.51 -4.03 -4.75
CA LEU A 69 11.12 -3.77 -6.04
C LEU A 69 10.52 -2.53 -6.70
N LEU A 70 11.39 -1.62 -7.14
CA LEU A 70 11.02 -0.45 -7.93
C LEU A 70 11.45 -0.68 -9.39
N PRO A 71 10.50 -0.87 -10.34
CA PRO A 71 10.83 -0.97 -11.75
C PRO A 71 11.38 0.35 -12.28
N SER A 72 12.59 0.34 -12.84
CA SER A 72 13.24 1.48 -13.49
C SER A 72 13.10 1.49 -15.03
N GLY A 73 12.50 0.43 -15.59
CA GLY A 73 12.28 0.26 -17.03
C GLY A 73 11.02 -0.56 -17.32
N ASP A 74 10.90 -1.05 -18.56
CA ASP A 74 9.70 -1.77 -19.03
C ASP A 74 9.82 -3.29 -18.95
N ARG A 75 10.94 -3.83 -18.46
CA ARG A 75 11.18 -5.28 -18.40
C ARG A 75 10.32 -5.97 -17.35
N LEU A 76 10.13 -5.34 -16.19
CA LEU A 76 9.16 -5.78 -15.21
C LEU A 76 7.93 -4.88 -15.31
N GLY A 77 6.77 -5.46 -15.56
CA GLY A 77 5.53 -4.70 -15.71
C GLY A 77 5.24 -3.85 -14.47
N ARG A 78 4.93 -2.58 -14.69
CA ARG A 78 4.46 -1.69 -13.62
C ARG A 78 3.03 -2.04 -13.28
N ARG A 79 2.76 -2.18 -11.98
CA ARG A 79 1.40 -2.33 -11.50
C ARG A 79 0.83 -0.97 -11.16
N HIS A 80 -0.23 -0.60 -11.85
CA HIS A 80 -1.00 0.59 -11.52
C HIS A 80 -2.08 0.24 -10.51
N LEU A 81 -2.18 1.03 -9.45
CA LEU A 81 -3.28 0.94 -8.50
C LEU A 81 -4.52 1.60 -9.11
N SER A 82 -5.68 1.01 -8.89
CA SER A 82 -6.96 1.62 -9.24
C SER A 82 -7.26 2.84 -8.36
N THR A 83 -8.18 3.70 -8.78
CA THR A 83 -8.64 4.84 -7.96
C THR A 83 -9.11 4.39 -6.58
N ALA A 84 -9.80 3.24 -6.49
CA ALA A 84 -10.24 2.69 -5.22
C ALA A 84 -9.06 2.26 -4.33
N GLU A 85 -8.06 1.57 -4.90
CA GLU A 85 -6.86 1.15 -4.19
C GLU A 85 -6.03 2.35 -3.70
N MET A 86 -5.89 3.39 -4.54
CA MET A 86 -5.21 4.64 -4.17
C MET A 86 -5.92 5.34 -3.02
N LEU A 87 -7.23 5.56 -3.14
CA LEU A 87 -8.03 6.25 -2.13
C LEU A 87 -8.02 5.52 -0.79
N VAL A 88 -8.21 4.20 -0.81
CA VAL A 88 -8.14 3.36 0.39
C VAL A 88 -6.74 3.36 0.98
N GLY A 89 -5.70 3.24 0.16
CA GLY A 89 -4.30 3.26 0.60
C GLY A 89 -3.93 4.58 1.28
N GLN A 90 -4.31 5.72 0.71
CA GLN A 90 -4.07 7.04 1.30
C GLN A 90 -4.82 7.22 2.62
N THR A 91 -6.09 6.80 2.70
CA THR A 91 -6.85 6.86 3.94
C THR A 91 -6.23 5.99 5.03
N LEU A 92 -5.76 4.78 4.69
CA LEU A 92 -5.07 3.90 5.62
C LEU A 92 -3.70 4.46 6.04
N ALA A 93 -3.00 5.16 5.15
CA ALA A 93 -1.75 5.86 5.50
C ALA A 93 -2.00 6.98 6.52
N LEU A 94 -3.09 7.74 6.36
CA LEU A 94 -3.50 8.73 7.38
C LEU A 94 -3.86 8.07 8.72
N CYS A 95 -4.55 6.90 8.67
CA CYS A 95 -4.78 6.12 9.89
C CYS A 95 -3.47 5.66 10.53
N TYR A 96 -2.50 5.23 9.73
CA TYR A 96 -1.18 4.79 10.22
C TYR A 96 -0.40 5.92 10.91
N LEU A 97 -0.55 7.15 10.43
CA LEU A 97 0.07 8.35 11.02
C LEU A 97 -0.69 8.92 12.23
N ASP A 98 -1.91 8.46 12.49
CA ASP A 98 -2.74 8.92 13.58
C ASP A 98 -2.27 8.30 14.93
N PRO A 99 -1.84 9.10 15.91
CA PRO A 99 -1.39 8.59 17.21
C PRO A 99 -2.41 7.68 17.90
N ALA A 100 -3.72 7.96 17.77
CA ALA A 100 -4.77 7.15 18.35
C ALA A 100 -4.81 5.71 17.77
N THR A 101 -4.39 5.52 16.54
CA THR A 101 -4.27 4.20 15.92
C THR A 101 -3.09 3.41 16.52
N LEU A 102 -2.01 4.09 16.86
CA LEU A 102 -0.84 3.47 17.51
C LEU A 102 -1.19 2.92 18.89
N GLU A 103 -2.03 3.62 19.64
CA GLU A 103 -2.51 3.17 20.97
C GLU A 103 -3.34 1.87 20.85
N GLN A 104 -3.94 1.60 19.70
CA GLN A 104 -4.70 0.38 19.39
C GLN A 104 -3.85 -0.70 18.69
N SER A 105 -2.54 -0.70 18.90
CA SER A 105 -1.61 -1.67 18.29
C SER A 105 -1.63 -1.67 16.77
N GLY A 106 -1.97 -0.54 16.14
CA GLY A 106 -2.02 -0.40 14.69
C GLY A 106 -3.17 -1.18 14.01
N ALA A 107 -4.15 -1.66 14.78
CA ALA A 107 -5.31 -2.34 14.26
C ALA A 107 -6.48 -1.36 14.03
N VAL A 108 -7.09 -1.40 12.84
CA VAL A 108 -8.20 -0.53 12.45
C VAL A 108 -9.39 -1.39 12.02
N PRO A 109 -10.58 -1.20 12.63
CA PRO A 109 -11.81 -1.82 12.16
C PRO A 109 -12.15 -1.33 10.74
N ARG A 110 -12.63 -2.22 9.86
CA ARG A 110 -13.05 -1.83 8.49
C ARG A 110 -14.15 -0.77 8.49
N GLU A 111 -15.00 -0.78 9.50
CA GLU A 111 -16.06 0.23 9.62
C GLU A 111 -15.49 1.63 9.88
N VAL A 112 -14.41 1.74 10.67
CA VAL A 112 -13.70 3.00 10.90
C VAL A 112 -13.06 3.50 9.60
N LEU A 113 -12.51 2.61 8.77
CA LEU A 113 -12.01 2.97 7.44
C LEU A 113 -13.12 3.56 6.57
N LEU A 114 -14.30 2.92 6.51
CA LEU A 114 -15.44 3.41 5.73
C LEU A 114 -15.91 4.78 6.23
N GLN A 115 -16.02 4.97 7.55
CA GLN A 115 -16.40 6.24 8.16
C GLN A 115 -15.39 7.35 7.84
N ARG A 116 -14.09 7.05 7.89
CA ARG A 116 -13.05 8.01 7.51
C ARG A 116 -13.09 8.36 6.03
N LEU A 117 -13.29 7.39 5.14
CA LEU A 117 -13.48 7.63 3.70
C LEU A 117 -14.65 8.59 3.44
N VAL A 118 -15.80 8.34 4.08
CA VAL A 118 -16.98 9.21 3.97
C VAL A 118 -16.70 10.59 4.57
N GLY A 119 -16.01 10.66 5.70
CA GLY A 119 -15.66 11.93 6.36
C GLY A 119 -14.71 12.79 5.54
N LEU A 120 -13.78 12.17 4.80
CA LEU A 120 -12.77 12.89 4.02
C LEU A 120 -13.31 13.46 2.70
N ILE A 121 -14.10 12.69 1.96
CA ILE A 121 -14.52 13.07 0.60
C ILE A 121 -16.04 13.19 0.43
N GLY A 122 -16.81 12.90 1.47
CA GLY A 122 -18.27 12.88 1.43
C GLY A 122 -18.84 11.63 0.74
N GLN A 123 -20.04 11.23 1.14
CA GLN A 123 -20.67 10.01 0.66
C GLN A 123 -20.95 10.04 -0.85
N GLU A 124 -21.46 11.16 -1.37
CA GLU A 124 -21.77 11.29 -2.79
C GLU A 124 -20.52 11.24 -3.66
N SER A 125 -19.46 11.94 -3.27
CA SER A 125 -18.18 11.94 -3.99
C SER A 125 -17.54 10.56 -3.97
N LEU A 126 -17.59 9.86 -2.82
CA LEU A 126 -17.10 8.49 -2.70
C LEU A 126 -17.84 7.55 -3.67
N VAL A 127 -19.16 7.63 -3.75
CA VAL A 127 -19.98 6.85 -4.67
C VAL A 127 -19.64 7.16 -6.13
N ARG A 128 -19.48 8.45 -6.48
CA ARG A 128 -19.12 8.87 -7.85
C ARG A 128 -17.72 8.38 -8.25
N THR A 129 -16.76 8.54 -7.35
CA THR A 129 -15.36 8.14 -7.59
C THR A 129 -15.23 6.64 -7.78
N LEU A 130 -15.91 5.86 -6.95
CA LEU A 130 -15.87 4.41 -7.03
C LEU A 130 -16.79 3.82 -8.13
N ASN A 131 -17.82 4.58 -8.59
CA ASN A 131 -18.80 4.09 -9.57
C ASN A 131 -19.07 5.09 -10.72
N PRO A 132 -18.08 5.49 -11.53
CA PRO A 132 -18.23 6.54 -12.52
C PRO A 132 -19.26 6.23 -13.64
N ARG A 133 -19.64 4.96 -13.81
CA ARG A 133 -20.55 4.52 -14.89
C ARG A 133 -22.04 4.56 -14.55
N ARG A 134 -22.43 4.80 -13.29
CA ARG A 134 -23.84 4.81 -12.88
C ARG A 134 -24.34 6.22 -12.58
N LYS A 135 -25.15 6.78 -13.48
CA LYS A 135 -25.73 8.14 -13.37
C LYS A 135 -26.94 8.26 -12.42
N ARG A 136 -27.57 7.17 -11.99
CA ARG A 136 -28.71 7.15 -11.04
C ARG A 136 -28.59 5.95 -10.12
N LEU A 137 -28.44 6.19 -8.83
CA LEU A 137 -28.37 5.13 -7.81
C LEU A 137 -29.37 5.39 -6.69
N LEU A 138 -30.13 4.35 -6.36
CA LEU A 138 -30.84 4.26 -5.09
C LEU A 138 -29.79 4.15 -3.97
N GLU A 139 -29.91 4.94 -2.90
CA GLU A 139 -28.91 5.06 -1.81
C GLU A 139 -28.41 3.72 -1.26
N ARG A 140 -29.31 2.75 -1.01
CA ARG A 140 -28.92 1.42 -0.51
C ARG A 140 -28.00 0.64 -1.44
N VAL A 141 -28.22 0.70 -2.75
CA VAL A 141 -27.39 0.02 -3.75
C VAL A 141 -26.01 0.70 -3.85
N SER A 142 -25.94 2.00 -3.52
CA SER A 142 -24.69 2.76 -3.47
C SER A 142 -23.78 2.31 -2.35
N GLU A 143 -24.33 2.14 -1.13
CA GLU A 143 -23.54 1.74 0.04
C GLU A 143 -22.96 0.32 -0.09
N GLU A 144 -23.78 -0.63 -0.52
CA GLU A 144 -23.31 -2.01 -0.73
C GLU A 144 -22.20 -2.07 -1.80
N THR A 145 -22.36 -1.29 -2.88
CA THR A 145 -21.34 -1.22 -3.93
C THR A 145 -20.04 -0.60 -3.41
N VAL A 146 -20.12 0.48 -2.62
CA VAL A 146 -18.95 1.11 -1.98
C VAL A 146 -18.26 0.11 -1.05
N ARG A 147 -19.00 -0.54 -0.15
CA ARG A 147 -18.45 -1.55 0.76
C ARG A 147 -17.74 -2.68 0.01
N LYS A 148 -18.33 -3.15 -1.09
CA LYS A 148 -17.73 -4.18 -1.94
C LYS A 148 -16.41 -3.69 -2.56
N GLN A 149 -16.40 -2.51 -3.17
CA GLN A 149 -15.19 -1.97 -3.83
C GLN A 149 -14.09 -1.65 -2.83
N VAL A 150 -14.42 -1.07 -1.67
CA VAL A 150 -13.46 -0.87 -0.58
C VAL A 150 -12.91 -2.21 -0.08
N GLY A 151 -13.77 -3.23 0.08
CA GLY A 151 -13.34 -4.57 0.46
C GLY A 151 -12.41 -5.23 -0.57
N GLU A 152 -12.66 -5.04 -1.86
CA GLU A 152 -11.77 -5.51 -2.94
C GLU A 152 -10.43 -4.77 -2.92
N ALA A 153 -10.46 -3.44 -2.77
CA ALA A 153 -9.25 -2.62 -2.66
C ALA A 153 -8.40 -3.03 -1.45
N VAL A 154 -9.01 -3.23 -0.29
CA VAL A 154 -8.31 -3.70 0.93
C VAL A 154 -7.63 -5.06 0.69
N ARG A 155 -8.32 -6.04 0.08
CA ARG A 155 -7.70 -7.35 -0.24
C ARG A 155 -6.49 -7.18 -1.15
N ARG A 156 -6.60 -6.33 -2.17
CA ARG A 156 -5.49 -6.05 -3.10
C ARG A 156 -4.31 -5.38 -2.39
N LEU A 157 -4.58 -4.45 -1.47
CA LEU A 157 -3.53 -3.83 -0.65
C LEU A 157 -2.90 -4.82 0.32
N ALA A 158 -3.65 -5.80 0.83
CA ALA A 158 -3.12 -6.89 1.63
C ALA A 158 -2.21 -7.81 0.81
N ASP A 159 -2.60 -8.19 -0.41
CA ASP A 159 -1.76 -8.95 -1.34
C ASP A 159 -0.42 -8.25 -1.61
N LEU A 160 -0.43 -6.90 -1.62
CA LEU A 160 0.74 -6.07 -1.84
C LEU A 160 1.55 -5.78 -0.56
N GLY A 161 1.12 -6.26 0.59
CA GLY A 161 1.84 -6.11 1.85
C GLY A 161 1.71 -4.73 2.51
N PHE A 162 0.66 -3.97 2.18
CA PHE A 162 0.36 -2.70 2.85
C PHE A 162 -0.42 -2.85 4.15
N VAL A 163 -1.20 -3.92 4.26
CA VAL A 163 -1.99 -4.26 5.45
C VAL A 163 -2.03 -5.77 5.63
N ASP A 164 -2.30 -6.23 6.85
CA ASP A 164 -2.71 -7.60 7.14
C ASP A 164 -4.21 -7.64 7.46
N MET A 165 -4.87 -8.65 6.95
CA MET A 165 -6.25 -8.92 7.31
C MET A 165 -6.27 -9.74 8.60
N LEU A 166 -6.69 -9.11 9.70
CA LEU A 166 -6.91 -9.79 10.98
C LEU A 166 -8.40 -10.10 11.05
N GLU A 167 -8.76 -11.35 11.35
CA GLU A 167 -10.15 -11.77 11.42
C GLU A 167 -11.09 -10.96 10.46
N GLU A 168 -12.34 -11.26 10.31
CA GLU A 168 -13.18 -10.68 9.24
C GLU A 168 -13.39 -9.15 9.29
N SER A 169 -13.03 -8.48 10.40
CA SER A 169 -13.40 -7.09 10.64
C SER A 169 -12.25 -6.11 10.88
N HIS A 170 -11.03 -6.57 11.09
CA HIS A 170 -9.90 -5.71 11.44
C HIS A 170 -8.76 -5.79 10.42
N LEU A 171 -8.04 -4.69 10.31
CA LEU A 171 -6.85 -4.53 9.46
C LEU A 171 -5.68 -4.12 10.35
N ARG A 172 -4.56 -4.84 10.27
CA ARG A 172 -3.30 -4.37 10.82
C ARG A 172 -2.60 -3.53 9.76
N LEU A 173 -2.28 -2.30 10.11
CA LEU A 173 -1.58 -1.37 9.24
C LEU A 173 -0.09 -1.66 9.23
N ARG A 174 0.54 -1.66 8.04
CA ARG A 174 1.97 -1.92 7.88
C ARG A 174 2.74 -0.65 7.50
N PRO A 175 4.05 -0.58 7.82
CA PRO A 175 4.89 0.58 7.49
C PRO A 175 4.91 0.93 6.00
N ALA A 176 4.70 -0.04 5.11
CA ALA A 176 4.64 0.17 3.66
C ALA A 176 3.56 1.18 3.24
N LEU A 177 2.51 1.41 4.06
CA LEU A 177 1.51 2.45 3.83
C LEU A 177 2.10 3.85 3.74
N LEU A 178 3.27 4.09 4.33
CA LEU A 178 3.97 5.38 4.25
C LEU A 178 4.32 5.76 2.80
N ARG A 179 4.35 4.82 1.85
CA ARG A 179 4.51 5.12 0.42
C ARG A 179 3.36 5.97 -0.14
N PHE A 180 2.16 5.83 0.41
CA PHE A 180 1.02 6.68 0.02
C PHE A 180 1.12 8.10 0.60
N ALA A 181 1.94 8.29 1.65
CA ALA A 181 2.16 9.56 2.31
C ALA A 181 3.50 10.19 1.94
N ASP A 182 4.38 9.52 1.18
CA ASP A 182 5.72 10.02 0.81
C ASP A 182 5.69 11.47 0.24
N PRO A 183 4.73 11.87 -0.63
CA PRO A 183 4.65 13.23 -1.17
C PRO A 183 4.39 14.31 -0.10
N VAL A 184 3.85 13.94 1.05
CA VAL A 184 3.43 14.87 2.12
C VAL A 184 4.11 14.61 3.45
N ARG A 185 4.99 13.59 3.52
CA ARG A 185 5.64 13.14 4.75
C ARG A 185 6.54 14.18 5.40
N ASP A 186 7.14 15.06 4.62
CA ASP A 186 8.00 16.13 5.10
C ASP A 186 7.20 17.34 5.63
N GLN A 187 5.88 17.25 5.68
CA GLN A 187 5.00 18.35 6.09
C GLN A 187 4.39 18.08 7.46
N GLN A 188 4.34 19.15 8.29
CA GLN A 188 3.92 19.08 9.70
C GLN A 188 2.41 18.87 9.93
N ASP A 189 1.58 18.87 8.88
CA ASP A 189 0.12 18.74 8.97
C ASP A 189 -0.42 17.55 8.15
N PRO A 190 -0.68 16.39 8.80
CA PRO A 190 -1.26 15.23 8.11
C PRO A 190 -2.70 15.46 7.61
N SER A 191 -3.46 16.35 8.23
CA SER A 191 -4.86 16.60 7.84
C SER A 191 -4.95 17.37 6.51
N GLY A 192 -4.00 18.28 6.26
CA GLY A 192 -3.89 18.95 4.97
C GLY A 192 -3.23 18.11 3.87
N ALA A 193 -2.72 16.92 4.21
CA ALA A 193 -2.05 16.05 3.26
C ALA A 193 -3.00 15.53 2.18
N LEU A 194 -4.22 15.14 2.54
CA LEU A 194 -5.21 14.65 1.58
C LEU A 194 -5.69 15.75 0.64
N GLU A 195 -5.94 16.95 1.17
CA GLU A 195 -6.37 18.10 0.34
C GLU A 195 -5.30 18.46 -0.70
N ARG A 196 -4.02 18.31 -0.35
CA ARG A 196 -2.91 18.57 -1.28
C ARG A 196 -2.72 17.46 -2.30
N LEU A 197 -2.83 16.20 -1.90
CA LEU A 197 -2.83 15.07 -2.85
C LEU A 197 -3.95 15.21 -3.89
N VAL A 198 -5.09 15.75 -3.45
CA VAL A 198 -6.21 16.12 -4.35
C VAL A 198 -5.83 17.29 -5.26
N ALA A 199 -5.25 18.36 -4.69
CA ALA A 199 -4.86 19.56 -5.44
C ALA A 199 -3.74 19.30 -6.46
N GLU A 200 -2.83 18.36 -6.16
CA GLU A 200 -1.75 17.93 -7.05
C GLU A 200 -2.21 16.94 -8.13
N GLY A 201 -3.51 16.58 -8.15
CA GLY A 201 -4.10 15.71 -9.18
C GLY A 201 -3.84 14.22 -8.98
N GLU A 202 -3.30 13.83 -7.85
CA GLU A 202 -3.13 12.41 -7.49
C GLU A 202 -4.46 11.74 -7.10
N ILE A 203 -5.44 12.54 -6.65
CA ILE A 203 -6.84 12.13 -6.49
C ILE A 203 -7.70 13.14 -7.24
N VAL A 204 -8.40 12.71 -8.26
CA VAL A 204 -9.41 13.53 -8.93
C VAL A 204 -10.70 13.42 -8.12
N LEU A 205 -10.99 14.42 -7.30
CA LEU A 205 -12.35 14.61 -6.78
C LEU A 205 -13.22 15.16 -7.90
N ALA A 206 -14.32 14.50 -8.20
CA ALA A 206 -15.32 15.08 -9.11
C ALA A 206 -15.85 16.36 -8.46
N GLU A 207 -15.65 17.52 -9.12
CA GLU A 207 -16.25 18.77 -8.69
C GLU A 207 -17.76 18.60 -8.55
N PRO A 208 -18.38 19.19 -7.52
CA PRO A 208 -19.84 19.26 -7.45
C PRO A 208 -20.32 20.04 -8.69
N ALA A 209 -21.12 19.40 -9.52
CA ALA A 209 -21.79 20.10 -10.62
C ALA A 209 -22.72 21.14 -10.00
N GLU A 210 -22.51 22.42 -10.37
CA GLU A 210 -23.44 23.52 -10.10
C GLU A 210 -24.82 23.24 -10.67
#